data_ab814125dbd83220d0dfa0d2796163a5
#
_entry.id   ab814125dbd83220d0dfa0d2796163a5
#
_cell.length_a   1.000
_cell.length_b   1.000
_cell.length_c   1.000
_cell.angle_alpha   90.00
_cell.angle_beta   90.00
_cell.angle_gamma   90.00
#
_symmetry.space_group_name_H-M   'P 1'
#
loop_
_entity.id
_entity.type
_entity.pdbx_description
1 polymer ?
#
loop_
_entity_poly.entity_id
_entity_poly.type
_entity_poly.pdbx_seq_one_letter_code
_entity_poly.pdbx_strand_id
1 'polypeptide(L)'
;EVKTLRQKALIHEGAKSSNPNKRNYFLSSALELNDEFELTNLMNIDDTFLNNLSIDTLFNVLSVRFNPEDHDGSLYKVCFNFSSGLARSITLRNGIAVISSEAIDNCELEVLTEEIELKRVLTGLKNPVSSISSGEIVVQGGNTEFLKFLAIFR
;
A
#
# COMPACT_ATOMS: atom_id res chain seq x y z
N GLU A 1 -6.33 0.81 32.29
CA GLU A 1 -5.50 1.18 33.45
C GLU A 1 -4.01 1.29 33.07
N VAL A 2 -3.38 0.26 32.52
CA VAL A 2 -1.94 0.29 32.12
C VAL A 2 -1.67 1.35 31.06
N LYS A 3 -2.53 1.48 30.05
CA LYS A 3 -2.43 2.47 28.96
C LYS A 3 -2.47 3.91 29.53
N THR A 4 -3.38 4.17 30.42
CA THR A 4 -3.54 5.48 31.08
C THR A 4 -2.34 5.83 31.98
N LEU A 5 -1.79 4.85 32.68
CA LEU A 5 -0.59 5.05 33.50
C LEU A 5 0.62 5.37 32.62
N ARG A 6 0.80 4.63 31.52
CA ARG A 6 1.85 4.89 30.53
C ARG A 6 1.73 6.30 29.94
N GLN A 7 0.53 6.72 29.57
CA GLN A 7 0.28 8.07 29.05
C GLN A 7 0.70 9.15 30.04
N LYS A 8 0.30 9.03 31.32
CA LYS A 8 0.69 9.97 32.38
C LYS A 8 2.21 10.02 32.58
N ALA A 9 2.89 8.88 32.54
CA ALA A 9 4.34 8.82 32.65
C ALA A 9 5.03 9.54 31.49
N LEU A 10 4.57 9.35 30.26
CA LEU A 10 5.10 10.03 29.08
C LEU A 10 4.90 11.54 29.14
N ILE A 11 3.70 12.02 29.56
CA ILE A 11 3.45 13.44 29.75
C ILE A 11 4.40 14.03 30.80
N HIS A 12 4.62 13.33 31.90
CA HIS A 12 5.51 13.77 32.96
C HIS A 12 6.97 13.90 32.50
N GLU A 13 7.47 12.89 31.79
CA GLU A 13 8.83 12.91 31.22
C GLU A 13 8.99 13.98 30.12
N GLY A 14 7.97 14.18 29.30
CA GLY A 14 7.94 15.24 28.31
C GLY A 14 7.97 16.63 28.96
N ALA A 15 7.20 16.86 30.02
CA ALA A 15 7.17 18.13 30.73
C ALA A 15 8.52 18.49 31.41
N LYS A 16 9.27 17.49 31.85
CA LYS A 16 10.60 17.67 32.48
C LYS A 16 11.74 17.85 31.49
N SER A 17 11.55 17.46 30.23
CA SER A 17 12.62 17.46 29.24
C SER A 17 12.94 18.88 28.76
N SER A 18 14.18 19.30 28.93
CA SER A 18 14.72 20.55 28.35
C SER A 18 15.11 20.39 26.87
N ASN A 19 15.29 19.15 26.37
CA ASN A 19 15.60 18.88 24.97
C ASN A 19 14.27 18.86 24.18
N PRO A 20 14.09 19.74 23.16
CA PRO A 20 12.85 19.86 22.43
C PRO A 20 12.47 18.57 21.66
N ASN A 21 13.45 17.87 21.08
CA ASN A 21 13.18 16.61 20.35
C ASN A 21 12.70 15.52 21.31
N LYS A 22 13.37 15.36 22.45
CA LYS A 22 12.97 14.40 23.47
C LYS A 22 11.60 14.74 24.06
N ARG A 23 11.33 16.02 24.30
CA ARG A 23 10.03 16.50 24.77
C ARG A 23 8.91 16.16 23.76
N ASN A 24 9.12 16.50 22.50
CA ASN A 24 8.14 16.23 21.45
C ASN A 24 7.88 14.73 21.32
N TYR A 25 8.92 13.90 21.34
CA TYR A 25 8.77 12.45 21.31
C TYR A 25 7.84 11.91 22.40
N PHE A 26 8.08 12.31 23.66
CA PHE A 26 7.25 11.86 24.76
C PHE A 26 5.81 12.37 24.68
N LEU A 27 5.61 13.64 24.31
CA LEU A 27 4.27 14.21 24.23
C LEU A 27 3.48 13.63 23.06
N SER A 28 4.10 13.42 21.89
CA SER A 28 3.45 12.76 20.75
C SER A 28 3.09 11.31 21.08
N SER A 29 4.02 10.55 21.68
CA SER A 29 3.72 9.18 22.12
C SER A 29 2.60 9.10 23.18
N ALA A 30 2.46 10.12 24.01
CA ALA A 30 1.34 10.21 24.97
C ALA A 30 0.01 10.48 24.26
N LEU A 31 0.00 11.31 23.21
CA LEU A 31 -1.19 11.58 22.39
C LEU A 31 -1.65 10.35 21.63
N GLU A 32 -0.72 9.58 21.05
CA GLU A 32 -1.01 8.32 20.33
C GLU A 32 -1.66 7.25 21.23
N LEU A 33 -1.47 7.34 22.53
CA LEU A 33 -2.14 6.48 23.51
C LEU A 33 -3.56 6.94 23.85
N ASN A 34 -3.99 8.10 23.38
CA ASN A 34 -5.37 8.57 23.56
C ASN A 34 -6.26 7.98 22.46
N ASP A 35 -7.29 7.22 22.84
CA ASP A 35 -8.21 6.58 21.90
C ASP A 35 -9.11 7.61 21.15
N GLU A 36 -9.20 8.85 21.63
CA GLU A 36 -9.90 9.95 20.98
C GLU A 36 -9.02 10.69 19.95
N PHE A 37 -7.71 10.38 19.91
CA PHE A 37 -6.78 11.04 19.02
C PHE A 37 -6.66 10.25 17.73
N GLU A 38 -7.25 10.77 16.68
CA GLU A 38 -7.06 10.27 15.31
C GLU A 38 -5.90 11.01 14.64
N LEU A 39 -4.88 10.27 14.21
CA LEU A 39 -3.87 10.81 13.31
C LEU A 39 -4.57 11.17 11.99
N THR A 40 -4.84 12.44 11.80
CA THR A 40 -5.30 12.92 10.50
C THR A 40 -4.22 12.58 9.48
N ASN A 41 -4.60 11.88 8.41
CA ASN A 41 -3.70 11.64 7.29
C ASN A 41 -3.21 13.00 6.78
N LEU A 42 -1.96 13.35 7.09
CA LEU A 42 -1.34 14.61 6.69
C LEU A 42 -1.06 14.64 5.18
N MET A 43 -1.11 13.49 4.51
CA MET A 43 -0.97 13.39 3.06
C MET A 43 -2.37 13.28 2.44
N ASN A 44 -2.76 14.35 1.76
CA ASN A 44 -3.94 14.28 0.91
C ASN A 44 -3.56 13.52 -0.36
N ILE A 45 -3.92 12.23 -0.43
CA ILE A 45 -3.75 11.43 -1.63
C ILE A 45 -4.90 11.80 -2.56
N ASP A 46 -4.60 12.59 -3.57
CA ASP A 46 -5.53 13.00 -4.63
C ASP A 46 -4.93 12.72 -6.02
N ASP A 47 -5.67 13.00 -7.06
CA ASP A 47 -5.21 12.81 -8.44
C ASP A 47 -3.94 13.63 -8.76
N THR A 48 -3.75 14.79 -8.14
CA THR A 48 -2.54 15.60 -8.31
C THR A 48 -1.32 14.88 -7.74
N PHE A 49 -1.46 14.32 -6.54
CA PHE A 49 -0.42 13.48 -5.94
C PHE A 49 -0.14 12.25 -6.80
N LEU A 50 -1.18 11.54 -7.26
CA LEU A 50 -1.03 10.32 -8.07
C LEU A 50 -0.39 10.57 -9.44
N ASN A 51 -0.68 11.71 -10.06
CA ASN A 51 -0.05 12.10 -11.33
C ASN A 51 1.46 12.34 -11.18
N ASN A 52 1.90 12.82 -10.01
CA ASN A 52 3.32 13.04 -9.72
C ASN A 52 4.02 11.78 -9.15
N LEU A 53 3.28 10.78 -8.72
CA LEU A 53 3.82 9.52 -8.23
C LEU A 53 4.25 8.63 -9.41
N SER A 54 5.53 8.25 -9.47
CA SER A 54 5.97 7.32 -10.52
C SER A 54 5.39 5.92 -10.31
N ILE A 55 5.13 5.22 -11.40
CA ILE A 55 4.63 3.83 -11.32
C ILE A 55 5.67 2.91 -10.66
N ASP A 56 6.96 3.17 -10.84
CA ASP A 56 8.03 2.41 -10.21
C ASP A 56 8.03 2.57 -8.69
N THR A 57 7.82 3.79 -8.20
CA THR A 57 7.70 4.04 -6.77
C THR A 57 6.53 3.27 -6.18
N LEU A 58 5.37 3.27 -6.87
CA LEU A 58 4.20 2.52 -6.42
C LEU A 58 4.47 1.02 -6.34
N PHE A 59 5.08 0.43 -7.38
CA PHE A 59 5.42 -0.99 -7.38
C PHE A 59 6.45 -1.34 -6.30
N ASN A 60 7.45 -0.49 -6.07
CA ASN A 60 8.41 -0.67 -4.97
C ASN A 60 7.71 -0.66 -3.59
N VAL A 61 6.71 0.21 -3.39
CA VAL A 61 5.90 0.20 -2.17
C VAL A 61 5.11 -1.12 -2.02
N LEU A 62 4.59 -1.68 -3.11
CA LEU A 62 3.90 -2.97 -3.06
C LEU A 62 4.82 -4.09 -2.55
N SER A 63 6.09 -4.13 -2.95
CA SER A 63 7.02 -5.15 -2.46
C SER A 63 7.19 -5.14 -0.94
N VAL A 64 7.08 -3.96 -0.32
CA VAL A 64 7.17 -3.78 1.14
C VAL A 64 5.84 -4.10 1.84
N ARG A 65 4.71 -3.85 1.15
CA ARG A 65 3.36 -4.11 1.68
C ARG A 65 2.92 -5.56 1.51
N PHE A 66 3.68 -6.38 0.80
CA PHE A 66 3.38 -7.79 0.63
C PHE A 66 3.35 -8.51 1.98
N ASN A 67 2.22 -9.16 2.28
CA ASN A 67 2.09 -9.99 3.47
C ASN A 67 2.28 -11.47 3.09
N PRO A 68 3.41 -12.09 3.44
CA PRO A 68 3.69 -13.48 3.08
C PRO A 68 2.76 -14.50 3.75
N GLU A 69 2.09 -14.14 4.85
CA GLU A 69 1.15 -15.03 5.56
C GLU A 69 -0.16 -15.23 4.78
N ASP A 70 -0.51 -14.28 3.90
CA ASP A 70 -1.71 -14.34 3.07
C ASP A 70 -1.47 -15.06 1.72
N HIS A 71 -0.27 -15.64 1.51
CA HIS A 71 0.10 -16.35 0.30
C HIS A 71 0.70 -17.72 0.63
N ASP A 72 0.32 -18.74 -0.14
CA ASP A 72 0.73 -20.14 0.09
C ASP A 72 2.21 -20.45 -0.25
N GLY A 73 2.96 -19.45 -0.69
CA GLY A 73 4.36 -19.57 -1.08
C GLY A 73 4.58 -20.14 -2.48
N SER A 74 3.53 -20.45 -3.23
CA SER A 74 3.62 -20.92 -4.61
C SER A 74 4.21 -19.85 -5.53
N LEU A 75 4.67 -20.27 -6.70
CA LEU A 75 5.08 -19.33 -7.75
C LEU A 75 3.81 -18.74 -8.38
N TYR A 76 3.67 -17.42 -8.32
CA TYR A 76 2.53 -16.71 -8.90
C TYR A 76 3.01 -15.43 -9.59
N LYS A 77 2.65 -15.24 -10.85
CA LYS A 77 3.11 -14.15 -11.69
C LYS A 77 1.92 -13.30 -12.16
N VAL A 78 2.05 -12.00 -12.00
CA VAL A 78 1.06 -11.02 -12.46
C VAL A 78 1.74 -10.01 -13.36
N CYS A 79 1.22 -9.86 -14.57
CA CYS A 79 1.68 -8.90 -15.56
C CYS A 79 0.74 -7.71 -15.64
N PHE A 80 1.29 -6.53 -15.64
CA PHE A 80 0.58 -5.26 -15.82
C PHE A 80 1.04 -4.62 -17.13
N ASN A 81 0.11 -4.46 -18.05
CA ASN A 81 0.32 -3.80 -19.33
C ASN A 81 -0.44 -2.48 -19.32
N PHE A 82 0.28 -1.38 -19.47
CA PHE A 82 -0.31 -0.05 -19.47
C PHE A 82 -0.58 0.44 -20.89
N SER A 83 -1.64 1.25 -21.04
CA SER A 83 -1.98 1.87 -22.34
C SER A 83 -0.85 2.74 -22.91
N SER A 84 0.06 3.22 -22.04
CA SER A 84 1.28 3.94 -22.42
C SER A 84 2.33 3.08 -23.13
N GLY A 85 2.15 1.76 -23.15
CA GLY A 85 3.15 0.81 -23.65
C GLY A 85 4.16 0.35 -22.61
N LEU A 86 4.08 0.87 -21.38
CA LEU A 86 4.89 0.37 -20.27
C LEU A 86 4.36 -0.99 -19.80
N ALA A 87 5.25 -1.82 -19.31
CA ALA A 87 4.93 -3.09 -18.67
C ALA A 87 5.62 -3.19 -17.31
N ARG A 88 4.95 -3.84 -16.37
CA ARG A 88 5.49 -4.21 -15.05
C ARG A 88 5.02 -5.59 -14.70
N SER A 89 5.82 -6.30 -13.92
CA SER A 89 5.41 -7.60 -13.41
C SER A 89 5.74 -7.78 -11.95
N ILE A 90 4.92 -8.58 -11.28
CA ILE A 90 5.13 -9.01 -9.90
C ILE A 90 5.20 -10.53 -9.89
N THR A 91 6.28 -11.07 -9.38
CA THR A 91 6.43 -12.50 -9.15
C THR A 91 6.44 -12.77 -7.65
N LEU A 92 5.43 -13.48 -7.18
CA LEU A 92 5.36 -13.96 -5.80
C LEU A 92 6.03 -15.33 -5.74
N ARG A 93 6.94 -15.51 -4.80
CA ARG A 93 7.60 -16.81 -4.57
C ARG A 93 8.28 -16.83 -3.20
N ASN A 94 8.23 -17.94 -2.52
CA ASN A 94 8.98 -18.14 -1.26
C ASN A 94 8.81 -17.01 -0.23
N GLY A 95 7.60 -16.45 -0.14
CA GLY A 95 7.30 -15.38 0.82
C GLY A 95 7.85 -13.99 0.44
N ILE A 96 8.23 -13.76 -0.82
CA ILE A 96 8.68 -12.46 -1.33
C ILE A 96 7.93 -12.05 -2.59
N ALA A 97 7.76 -10.75 -2.79
CA ALA A 97 7.26 -10.14 -4.02
C ALA A 97 8.43 -9.51 -4.79
N VAL A 98 8.75 -10.06 -5.96
CA VAL A 98 9.80 -9.55 -6.85
C VAL A 98 9.15 -8.69 -7.92
N ILE A 99 9.56 -7.43 -8.00
CA ILE A 99 9.09 -6.47 -9.01
C ILE A 99 10.06 -6.48 -10.20
N SER A 100 9.52 -6.48 -11.41
CA SER A 100 10.30 -6.29 -12.64
C SER A 100 9.69 -5.18 -13.48
N SER A 101 10.56 -4.41 -14.12
CA SER A 101 10.19 -3.38 -15.11
C SER A 101 10.03 -3.94 -16.52
N GLU A 102 10.18 -5.25 -16.70
CA GLU A 102 10.06 -5.93 -17.98
C GLU A 102 8.81 -6.79 -18.01
N ALA A 103 8.28 -6.99 -19.20
CA ALA A 103 7.27 -8.00 -19.44
C ALA A 103 7.90 -9.39 -19.23
N ILE A 104 7.17 -10.27 -18.58
CA ILE A 104 7.55 -11.67 -18.38
C ILE A 104 6.51 -12.58 -19.06
N ASP A 105 6.93 -13.78 -19.41
CA ASP A 105 6.04 -14.76 -20.04
C ASP A 105 5.30 -15.59 -19.00
N ASN A 106 4.17 -16.14 -19.41
CA ASN A 106 3.34 -17.09 -18.63
C ASN A 106 2.88 -16.49 -17.28
N CYS A 107 2.21 -15.36 -17.35
CA CYS A 107 1.54 -14.78 -16.18
C CYS A 107 0.20 -15.47 -15.91
N GLU A 108 -0.08 -15.77 -14.66
CA GLU A 108 -1.38 -16.29 -14.21
C GLU A 108 -2.47 -15.23 -14.29
N LEU A 109 -2.08 -13.95 -14.11
CA LEU A 109 -2.93 -12.79 -14.33
C LEU A 109 -2.27 -11.81 -15.28
N GLU A 110 -3.03 -11.32 -16.27
CA GLU A 110 -2.65 -10.19 -17.10
C GLU A 110 -3.63 -9.05 -16.90
N VAL A 111 -3.13 -7.91 -16.51
CA VAL A 111 -3.91 -6.71 -16.19
C VAL A 111 -3.61 -5.63 -17.22
N LEU A 112 -4.61 -5.22 -17.97
CA LEU A 112 -4.53 -4.10 -18.90
C LEU A 112 -5.27 -2.90 -18.31
N THR A 113 -4.61 -1.77 -18.16
CA THR A 113 -5.17 -0.56 -17.55
C THR A 113 -4.36 0.69 -17.88
N GLU A 114 -4.85 1.85 -17.49
CA GLU A 114 -4.05 3.07 -17.41
C GLU A 114 -3.30 3.16 -16.09
N GLU A 115 -2.12 3.78 -16.07
CA GLU A 115 -1.32 3.94 -14.86
C GLU A 115 -2.08 4.64 -13.74
N ILE A 116 -2.84 5.70 -14.07
CA ILE A 116 -3.60 6.47 -13.09
C ILE A 116 -4.71 5.64 -12.45
N GLU A 117 -5.36 4.75 -13.21
CA GLU A 117 -6.43 3.90 -12.68
C GLU A 117 -5.88 2.86 -11.70
N LEU A 118 -4.75 2.24 -12.04
CA LEU A 118 -4.09 1.32 -11.11
C LEU A 118 -3.64 2.04 -9.83
N LYS A 119 -3.09 3.26 -9.95
CA LYS A 119 -2.69 4.08 -8.81
C LYS A 119 -3.89 4.39 -7.90
N ARG A 120 -5.04 4.78 -8.45
CA ARG A 120 -6.28 5.02 -7.69
C ARG A 120 -6.75 3.78 -6.93
N VAL A 121 -6.70 2.62 -7.56
CA VAL A 121 -7.11 1.35 -6.93
C VAL A 121 -6.15 0.97 -5.82
N LEU A 122 -4.84 1.01 -6.05
CA LEU A 122 -3.82 0.60 -5.07
C LEU A 122 -3.71 1.55 -3.87
N THR A 123 -4.12 2.82 -4.03
CA THR A 123 -4.16 3.80 -2.94
C THR A 123 -5.53 3.86 -2.23
N GLY A 124 -6.51 3.09 -2.70
CA GLY A 124 -7.85 3.05 -2.11
C GLY A 124 -8.76 4.21 -2.51
N LEU A 125 -8.34 5.09 -3.43
CA LEU A 125 -9.19 6.17 -3.97
C LEU A 125 -10.32 5.65 -4.86
N LYS A 126 -10.16 4.45 -5.42
CA LYS A 126 -11.16 3.82 -6.27
C LYS A 126 -11.35 2.36 -5.91
N ASN A 127 -12.59 1.93 -5.93
CA ASN A 127 -12.93 0.53 -5.66
C ASN A 127 -12.52 -0.35 -6.86
N PRO A 128 -11.71 -1.41 -6.66
CA PRO A 128 -11.26 -2.29 -7.75
C PRO A 128 -12.41 -2.97 -8.49
N VAL A 129 -13.48 -3.35 -7.79
CA VAL A 129 -14.68 -3.97 -8.42
C VAL A 129 -15.34 -3.00 -9.38
N SER A 130 -15.43 -1.71 -9.01
CA SER A 130 -15.98 -0.67 -9.88
C SER A 130 -15.13 -0.48 -11.13
N SER A 131 -13.81 -0.41 -11.00
CA SER A 131 -12.88 -0.23 -12.13
C SER A 131 -12.90 -1.41 -13.11
N ILE A 132 -13.06 -2.63 -12.59
CA ILE A 132 -13.23 -3.83 -13.44
C ILE A 132 -14.59 -3.78 -14.16
N SER A 133 -15.66 -3.44 -13.45
CA SER A 133 -17.01 -3.41 -14.03
C SER A 133 -17.19 -2.34 -15.10
N SER A 134 -16.49 -1.21 -14.97
CA SER A 134 -16.48 -0.12 -15.96
C SER A 134 -15.53 -0.39 -17.15
N GLY A 135 -14.71 -1.44 -17.08
CA GLY A 135 -13.73 -1.79 -18.12
C GLY A 135 -12.46 -0.93 -18.10
N GLU A 136 -12.25 -0.12 -17.06
CA GLU A 136 -11.00 0.67 -16.87
C GLU A 136 -9.83 -0.23 -16.48
N ILE A 137 -10.14 -1.35 -15.84
CA ILE A 137 -9.19 -2.43 -15.58
C ILE A 137 -9.72 -3.70 -16.23
N VAL A 138 -9.00 -4.22 -17.19
CA VAL A 138 -9.32 -5.49 -17.84
C VAL A 138 -8.36 -6.56 -17.32
N VAL A 139 -8.93 -7.65 -16.82
CA VAL A 139 -8.15 -8.75 -16.21
C VAL A 139 -8.37 -10.02 -17.01
N GLN A 140 -7.28 -10.62 -17.47
CA GLN A 140 -7.25 -11.99 -17.98
C GLN A 140 -6.68 -12.91 -16.87
N GLY A 141 -7.28 -14.08 -16.69
CA GLY A 141 -6.95 -14.99 -15.57
C GLY A 141 -7.95 -14.97 -14.41
N GLY A 142 -8.90 -14.02 -14.44
CA GLY A 142 -10.06 -13.99 -13.52
C GLY A 142 -10.08 -12.79 -12.56
N ASN A 143 -11.24 -12.12 -12.55
CA ASN A 143 -11.45 -10.94 -11.72
C ASN A 143 -11.34 -11.25 -10.22
N THR A 144 -11.84 -12.39 -9.79
CA THR A 144 -11.78 -12.84 -8.38
C THR A 144 -10.34 -13.07 -7.95
N GLU A 145 -9.52 -13.66 -8.82
CA GLU A 145 -8.11 -13.91 -8.51
C GLU A 145 -7.32 -12.59 -8.42
N PHE A 146 -7.65 -11.62 -9.27
CA PHE A 146 -7.06 -10.28 -9.15
C PHE A 146 -7.44 -9.58 -7.84
N LEU A 147 -8.70 -9.69 -7.40
CA LEU A 147 -9.10 -9.12 -6.10
C LEU A 147 -8.40 -9.80 -4.92
N LYS A 148 -8.21 -11.12 -4.96
CA LYS A 148 -7.42 -11.85 -3.98
C LYS A 148 -5.95 -11.39 -3.99
N PHE A 149 -5.38 -11.24 -5.19
CA PHE A 149 -4.02 -10.73 -5.36
C PHE A 149 -3.87 -9.33 -4.73
N LEU A 150 -4.80 -8.41 -4.95
CA LEU A 150 -4.75 -7.08 -4.32
C LEU A 150 -4.82 -7.14 -2.78
N ALA A 151 -5.55 -8.10 -2.24
CA ALA A 151 -5.76 -8.23 -0.80
C ALA A 151 -4.51 -8.65 0.00
N ILE A 152 -3.49 -9.23 -0.67
CA ILE A 152 -2.23 -9.63 -0.02
C ILE A 152 -1.23 -8.48 0.15
N PHE A 153 -1.53 -7.29 -0.38
CA PHE A 153 -0.74 -6.07 -0.23
C PHE A 153 -1.46 -5.09 0.72
N ARG A 154 -1.26 -5.25 2.01
CA ARG A 154 -1.94 -4.46 3.06
C ARG A 154 -1.08 -3.35 3.62
#